data_d320179b06c06f6be1a18db65e611771
#
_entry.id   d320179b06c06f6be1a18db65e611771
#
_cell.length_a   1.000
_cell.length_b   1.000
_cell.length_c   1.000
_cell.angle_alpha   90.00
_cell.angle_beta   90.00
_cell.angle_gamma   90.00
#
_symmetry.space_group_name_H-M   'P 1'
#
loop_
_entity.id
_entity.type
_entity.pdbx_description
1 polymer ?
#
loop_
_entity_poly.entity_id
_entity_poly.type
_entity_poly.pdbx_seq_one_letter_code
_entity_poly.pdbx_strand_id
1 'polypeptide(L)'
;MDVTRPNEPAYGAQGATFARVPLVLDPEGLRGADVAIVGAPIDETVTYRPGARFGPRAIRLAYTSGGNPADFPHMELGVDPIQALTIVDHGDIEAVPGDQQRTHEILRETVAHVLEAGCVPVILGGDHSILHPNAGAVSDHHGRGTVGIVHFDAHADDAESLSGVKLSHGTPVRRLVDEGSIPGDRILQVGLRGYWPGPEEFAWAREQGLVWYTQGEIDERGLRDVVDEVVERASGWDHVYLSLDIDVVDPGSAPGTGTPEPGGLLPREFLTAVRRLAVELGFAGMEVVEVSPPYDHADVTALLAHRGILEALSGLALRRSGRDPVPQRP
;
A
#
# COMPACT_ATOMS: atom_id res chain seq x y z
N MET A 1 -23.84 16.46 0.43
CA MET A 1 -24.12 16.04 -0.95
C MET A 1 -24.79 14.67 -0.87
N ASP A 2 -26.00 14.56 -1.41
CA ASP A 2 -26.70 13.28 -1.47
C ASP A 2 -26.10 12.48 -2.63
N VAL A 3 -25.08 11.66 -2.33
CA VAL A 3 -24.43 10.80 -3.33
C VAL A 3 -25.29 9.57 -3.47
N THR A 4 -26.43 9.71 -4.17
CA THR A 4 -27.21 8.56 -4.63
C THR A 4 -26.33 7.78 -5.61
N ARG A 5 -25.80 6.62 -5.17
CA ARG A 5 -25.13 5.69 -6.07
C ARG A 5 -26.11 5.25 -7.14
N PRO A 6 -25.78 5.37 -8.42
CA PRO A 6 -26.65 4.81 -9.45
C PRO A 6 -26.73 3.29 -9.24
N ASN A 7 -27.96 2.76 -9.33
CA ASN A 7 -28.25 1.33 -9.37
C ASN A 7 -27.70 0.76 -10.70
N GLU A 8 -26.39 0.58 -10.81
CA GLU A 8 -25.76 0.10 -12.03
C GLU A 8 -25.58 -1.41 -12.00
N PRO A 9 -25.84 -2.11 -13.11
CA PRO A 9 -25.66 -3.54 -13.18
C PRO A 9 -24.19 -3.93 -12.91
N ALA A 10 -23.97 -4.99 -12.14
CA ALA A 10 -22.68 -5.47 -11.66
C ALA A 10 -21.61 -5.70 -12.77
N TYR A 11 -21.98 -5.70 -14.03
CA TYR A 11 -21.12 -5.97 -15.19
C TYR A 11 -20.98 -4.77 -16.15
N GLY A 12 -21.45 -3.59 -15.75
CA GLY A 12 -21.31 -2.38 -16.57
C GLY A 12 -19.94 -1.74 -16.43
N ALA A 13 -19.24 -1.50 -17.55
CA ALA A 13 -17.91 -0.88 -17.60
C ALA A 13 -17.93 0.65 -17.38
N GLN A 14 -18.91 1.20 -16.69
CA GLN A 14 -19.01 2.64 -16.48
C GLN A 14 -18.20 3.05 -15.26
N GLY A 15 -17.13 3.84 -15.51
CA GLY A 15 -16.31 4.46 -14.49
C GLY A 15 -15.49 3.45 -13.68
N ALA A 16 -14.33 3.04 -14.19
CA ALA A 16 -13.39 2.19 -13.50
C ALA A 16 -12.70 2.92 -12.32
N THR A 17 -13.46 3.25 -11.27
CA THR A 17 -12.93 3.75 -10.02
C THR A 17 -12.81 2.63 -9.00
N PHE A 18 -11.91 2.78 -8.03
CA PHE A 18 -11.76 1.80 -6.96
C PHE A 18 -13.09 1.62 -6.22
N ALA A 19 -13.55 0.38 -6.06
CA ALA A 19 -14.81 0.04 -5.36
C ALA A 19 -16.01 0.93 -5.77
N ARG A 20 -16.02 1.48 -6.99
CA ARG A 20 -17.06 2.39 -7.54
C ARG A 20 -17.29 3.66 -6.72
N VAL A 21 -16.29 4.13 -5.99
CA VAL A 21 -16.37 5.43 -5.33
C VAL A 21 -16.38 6.56 -6.37
N PRO A 22 -16.86 7.76 -6.02
CA PRO A 22 -16.89 8.89 -6.95
C PRO A 22 -15.51 9.24 -7.52
N LEU A 23 -15.42 9.52 -8.82
CA LEU A 23 -14.24 10.08 -9.47
C LEU A 23 -14.21 11.59 -9.20
N VAL A 24 -13.12 12.09 -8.63
CA VAL A 24 -12.91 13.50 -8.30
C VAL A 24 -11.53 13.93 -8.78
N LEU A 25 -11.44 14.49 -9.98
CA LEU A 25 -10.17 14.90 -10.59
C LEU A 25 -9.74 16.32 -10.18
N ASP A 26 -10.69 17.14 -9.74
CA ASP A 26 -10.40 18.50 -9.27
C ASP A 26 -9.89 18.44 -7.81
N PRO A 27 -8.69 18.97 -7.49
CA PRO A 27 -8.15 19.01 -6.13
C PRO A 27 -9.09 19.70 -5.12
N GLU A 28 -9.83 20.75 -5.52
CA GLU A 28 -10.80 21.40 -4.65
C GLU A 28 -11.95 20.47 -4.24
N GLY A 29 -12.29 19.51 -5.10
CA GLY A 29 -13.33 18.51 -4.83
C GLY A 29 -12.94 17.46 -3.78
N LEU A 30 -11.66 17.37 -3.40
CA LEU A 30 -11.18 16.46 -2.35
C LEU A 30 -11.61 16.91 -0.95
N ARG A 31 -11.95 18.17 -0.76
CA ARG A 31 -12.31 18.71 0.55
C ARG A 31 -13.52 18.02 1.16
N GLY A 32 -13.36 17.51 2.36
CA GLY A 32 -14.39 16.77 3.08
C GLY A 32 -14.45 15.28 2.77
N ALA A 33 -13.56 14.76 1.93
CA ALA A 33 -13.31 13.33 1.85
C ALA A 33 -12.37 12.88 2.99
N ASP A 34 -12.54 11.64 3.44
CA ASP A 34 -11.66 11.02 4.42
C ASP A 34 -10.45 10.37 3.76
N VAL A 35 -10.64 9.83 2.56
CA VAL A 35 -9.64 9.05 1.82
C VAL A 35 -9.70 9.42 0.35
N ALA A 36 -8.53 9.60 -0.27
CA ALA A 36 -8.38 9.75 -1.71
C ALA A 36 -7.53 8.61 -2.29
N ILE A 37 -8.09 7.90 -3.27
CA ILE A 37 -7.39 6.86 -4.03
C ILE A 37 -6.67 7.53 -5.20
N VAL A 38 -5.37 7.30 -5.35
CA VAL A 38 -4.55 7.86 -6.43
C VAL A 38 -3.81 6.73 -7.14
N GLY A 39 -3.83 6.70 -8.45
CA GLY A 39 -3.02 5.75 -9.23
C GLY A 39 -1.67 6.35 -9.63
N ALA A 40 -0.62 5.54 -9.52
CA ALA A 40 0.74 5.87 -9.94
C ALA A 40 1.24 4.85 -10.98
N PRO A 41 0.89 5.00 -12.28
CA PRO A 41 1.18 4.01 -13.32
C PRO A 41 2.64 4.07 -13.80
N ILE A 42 3.58 3.66 -12.94
CA ILE A 42 5.03 3.74 -13.13
C ILE A 42 5.64 2.34 -13.08
N ASP A 43 6.60 2.01 -13.95
CA ASP A 43 7.40 0.78 -13.87
C ASP A 43 8.71 0.87 -14.68
N GLU A 44 9.26 2.07 -14.82
CA GLU A 44 10.43 2.31 -15.66
C GLU A 44 11.72 1.73 -15.08
N THR A 45 11.74 1.39 -13.79
CA THR A 45 12.93 0.90 -13.09
C THR A 45 12.86 -0.57 -12.70
N VAL A 46 11.80 -1.27 -13.11
CA VAL A 46 11.65 -2.70 -12.84
C VAL A 46 12.78 -3.51 -13.49
N THR A 47 13.44 -4.33 -12.69
CA THR A 47 14.67 -5.04 -13.12
C THR A 47 14.41 -6.35 -13.84
N TYR A 48 13.20 -6.94 -13.73
CA TYR A 48 12.94 -8.27 -14.32
C TYR A 48 11.67 -8.30 -15.19
N ARG A 49 10.48 -8.15 -14.63
CA ARG A 49 9.19 -8.29 -15.33
C ARG A 49 8.41 -6.98 -15.34
N PRO A 50 8.52 -6.15 -16.38
CA PRO A 50 7.78 -4.89 -16.44
C PRO A 50 6.28 -5.12 -16.63
N GLY A 51 5.46 -4.17 -16.20
CA GLY A 51 4.00 -4.24 -16.33
C GLY A 51 3.26 -3.67 -15.12
N ALA A 52 3.99 -3.32 -14.05
CA ALA A 52 3.38 -2.72 -12.85
C ALA A 52 2.66 -1.40 -13.14
N ARG A 53 3.01 -0.65 -14.21
CA ARG A 53 2.25 0.53 -14.68
C ARG A 53 0.79 0.23 -15.00
N PHE A 54 0.41 -1.01 -15.23
CA PHE A 54 -0.99 -1.41 -15.44
C PHE A 54 -1.69 -1.81 -14.14
N GLY A 55 -0.95 -1.87 -13.03
CA GLY A 55 -1.46 -2.22 -11.70
C GLY A 55 -2.63 -1.36 -11.23
N PRO A 56 -2.55 -0.01 -11.28
CA PRO A 56 -3.63 0.86 -10.82
C PRO A 56 -4.97 0.55 -11.49
N ARG A 57 -4.94 0.36 -12.81
CA ARG A 57 -6.14 -0.02 -13.57
C ARG A 57 -6.66 -1.39 -13.19
N ALA A 58 -5.78 -2.38 -13.08
CA ALA A 58 -6.17 -3.74 -12.74
C ALA A 58 -6.80 -3.83 -11.34
N ILE A 59 -6.21 -3.16 -10.36
CA ILE A 59 -6.73 -3.09 -8.98
C ILE A 59 -8.12 -2.45 -8.95
N ARG A 60 -8.36 -1.37 -9.71
CA ARG A 60 -9.69 -0.74 -9.81
C ARG A 60 -10.74 -1.65 -10.43
N LEU A 61 -10.34 -2.41 -11.46
CA LEU A 61 -11.24 -3.34 -12.18
C LEU A 61 -11.46 -4.66 -11.45
N ALA A 62 -10.63 -4.97 -10.46
CA ALA A 62 -10.74 -6.19 -9.69
C ALA A 62 -11.98 -6.17 -8.81
N TYR A 63 -12.90 -7.08 -9.08
CA TYR A 63 -14.11 -7.25 -8.30
C TYR A 63 -14.15 -8.61 -7.65
N THR A 64 -14.48 -8.63 -6.36
CA THR A 64 -14.87 -9.88 -5.72
C THR A 64 -16.26 -10.29 -6.20
N SER A 65 -16.43 -11.58 -6.53
CA SER A 65 -17.72 -12.13 -6.93
C SER A 65 -18.79 -11.89 -5.84
N GLY A 66 -19.91 -11.32 -6.21
CA GLY A 66 -21.05 -11.19 -5.30
C GLY A 66 -21.60 -9.78 -5.13
N GLY A 67 -21.12 -8.82 -5.88
CA GLY A 67 -21.64 -7.46 -5.84
C GLY A 67 -20.58 -6.42 -5.47
N ASN A 68 -21.01 -5.20 -5.30
CA ASN A 68 -20.19 -4.11 -4.83
C ASN A 68 -19.77 -4.41 -3.36
N PRO A 69 -18.48 -4.41 -3.01
CA PRO A 69 -18.05 -4.52 -1.60
C PRO A 69 -18.74 -3.51 -0.69
N ALA A 70 -19.16 -2.39 -1.27
CA ALA A 70 -19.89 -1.33 -0.61
C ALA A 70 -21.33 -1.65 -0.22
N ASP A 71 -21.87 -2.80 -0.61
CA ASP A 71 -23.25 -3.16 -0.27
C ASP A 71 -23.36 -4.01 0.99
N PHE A 72 -22.20 -4.46 1.52
CA PHE A 72 -22.15 -5.35 2.67
C PHE A 72 -21.03 -4.96 3.65
N PRO A 73 -21.32 -4.98 4.97
CA PRO A 73 -20.28 -4.76 5.96
C PRO A 73 -19.25 -5.90 5.92
N HIS A 74 -18.00 -5.54 6.27
CA HIS A 74 -16.95 -6.53 6.46
C HIS A 74 -17.39 -7.59 7.47
N MET A 75 -17.33 -8.86 7.08
CA MET A 75 -17.91 -9.96 7.83
C MET A 75 -17.38 -10.06 9.27
N GLU A 76 -16.09 -9.83 9.49
CA GLU A 76 -15.45 -9.94 10.81
C GLU A 76 -15.46 -8.62 11.61
N LEU A 77 -15.45 -7.48 10.95
CA LEU A 77 -15.40 -6.17 11.60
C LEU A 77 -16.81 -5.55 11.79
N GLY A 78 -17.80 -6.02 11.01
CA GLY A 78 -19.15 -5.48 11.06
C GLY A 78 -19.27 -4.03 10.60
N VAL A 79 -18.29 -3.52 9.83
CA VAL A 79 -18.26 -2.17 9.28
C VAL A 79 -18.20 -2.22 7.76
N ASP A 80 -18.97 -1.38 7.09
CA ASP A 80 -18.84 -1.10 5.66
C ASP A 80 -17.94 0.14 5.50
N PRO A 81 -16.73 0.01 4.97
CA PRO A 81 -15.80 1.13 4.86
C PRO A 81 -16.32 2.23 3.92
N ILE A 82 -17.10 1.85 2.90
CA ILE A 82 -17.60 2.81 1.92
C ILE A 82 -18.81 3.61 2.47
N GLN A 83 -19.53 3.08 3.43
CA GLN A 83 -20.58 3.81 4.14
C GLN A 83 -20.03 4.62 5.31
N ALA A 84 -18.97 4.12 5.94
CA ALA A 84 -18.38 4.74 7.13
C ALA A 84 -17.40 5.86 6.83
N LEU A 85 -16.77 5.84 5.64
CA LEU A 85 -15.78 6.82 5.19
C LEU A 85 -16.26 7.48 3.88
N THR A 86 -15.99 8.77 3.73
CA THR A 86 -16.13 9.45 2.45
C THR A 86 -14.87 9.18 1.62
N ILE A 87 -14.94 8.21 0.71
CA ILE A 87 -13.82 7.81 -0.15
C ILE A 87 -14.06 8.33 -1.55
N VAL A 88 -13.01 8.89 -2.16
CA VAL A 88 -13.02 9.32 -3.57
C VAL A 88 -11.85 8.72 -4.33
N ASP A 89 -12.01 8.55 -5.64
CA ASP A 89 -10.92 8.18 -6.55
C ASP A 89 -10.47 9.45 -7.29
N HIS A 90 -9.19 9.81 -7.16
CA HIS A 90 -8.61 11.01 -7.77
C HIS A 90 -8.02 10.74 -9.15
N GLY A 91 -8.16 9.49 -9.64
CA GLY A 91 -7.60 9.08 -10.93
C GLY A 91 -6.11 8.74 -10.83
N ASP A 92 -5.44 8.75 -11.98
CA ASP A 92 -4.01 8.47 -12.08
C ASP A 92 -3.23 9.78 -12.27
N ILE A 93 -2.01 9.81 -11.73
CA ILE A 93 -1.06 10.88 -12.06
C ILE A 93 -0.63 10.79 -13.53
N GLU A 94 -0.15 11.91 -14.07
CA GLU A 94 0.50 11.93 -15.38
C GLU A 94 1.96 11.51 -15.23
N ALA A 95 2.27 10.26 -15.60
CA ALA A 95 3.65 9.77 -15.65
C ALA A 95 4.35 10.34 -16.88
N VAL A 96 5.59 10.82 -16.73
CA VAL A 96 6.43 11.37 -17.81
C VAL A 96 7.37 10.27 -18.31
N PRO A 97 7.12 9.68 -19.50
CA PRO A 97 7.93 8.57 -20.00
C PRO A 97 9.42 8.96 -20.12
N GLY A 98 10.31 8.16 -19.53
CA GLY A 98 11.74 8.39 -19.56
C GLY A 98 12.24 9.45 -18.57
N ASP A 99 11.37 10.05 -17.75
CA ASP A 99 11.75 11.01 -16.70
C ASP A 99 11.17 10.59 -15.35
N GLN A 100 11.84 9.64 -14.72
CA GLN A 100 11.47 9.10 -13.41
C GLN A 100 11.46 10.20 -12.34
N GLN A 101 12.43 11.09 -12.36
CA GLN A 101 12.51 12.17 -11.37
C GLN A 101 11.29 13.09 -11.47
N ARG A 102 10.95 13.55 -12.67
CA ARG A 102 9.78 14.42 -12.86
C ARG A 102 8.48 13.71 -12.50
N THR A 103 8.39 12.44 -12.80
CA THR A 103 7.22 11.62 -12.42
C THR A 103 7.10 11.51 -10.89
N HIS A 104 8.19 11.29 -10.18
CA HIS A 104 8.21 11.27 -8.71
C HIS A 104 7.83 12.64 -8.11
N GLU A 105 8.29 13.75 -8.70
CA GLU A 105 7.89 15.09 -8.28
C GLU A 105 6.38 15.30 -8.43
N ILE A 106 5.80 14.94 -9.57
CA ILE A 106 4.35 15.03 -9.80
C ILE A 106 3.57 14.20 -8.78
N LEU A 107 4.03 12.98 -8.50
CA LEU A 107 3.39 12.12 -7.52
C LEU A 107 3.46 12.73 -6.10
N ARG A 108 4.64 13.23 -5.70
CA ARG A 108 4.82 13.90 -4.40
C ARG A 108 3.93 15.13 -4.25
N GLU A 109 3.84 15.96 -5.29
CA GLU A 109 2.94 17.11 -5.34
C GLU A 109 1.47 16.69 -5.21
N THR A 110 1.07 15.63 -5.92
CA THR A 110 -0.31 15.10 -5.86
C THR A 110 -0.65 14.59 -4.46
N VAL A 111 0.25 13.82 -3.84
CA VAL A 111 0.05 13.31 -2.46
C VAL A 111 -0.01 14.47 -1.46
N ALA A 112 0.83 15.50 -1.63
CA ALA A 112 0.78 16.68 -0.80
C ALA A 112 -0.58 17.40 -0.90
N HIS A 113 -1.14 17.58 -2.08
CA HIS A 113 -2.47 18.17 -2.27
C HIS A 113 -3.58 17.34 -1.62
N VAL A 114 -3.49 16.00 -1.69
CA VAL A 114 -4.43 15.09 -0.99
C VAL A 114 -4.39 15.32 0.51
N LEU A 115 -3.18 15.41 1.08
CA LEU A 115 -2.97 15.65 2.52
C LEU A 115 -3.45 17.05 2.95
N GLU A 116 -3.17 18.09 2.14
CA GLU A 116 -3.65 19.47 2.38
C GLU A 116 -5.18 19.57 2.36
N ALA A 117 -5.85 18.72 1.57
CA ALA A 117 -7.31 18.62 1.57
C ALA A 117 -7.87 17.92 2.83
N GLY A 118 -7.00 17.32 3.66
CA GLY A 118 -7.37 16.58 4.86
C GLY A 118 -7.68 15.10 4.61
N CYS A 119 -7.35 14.58 3.42
CA CYS A 119 -7.57 13.19 3.05
C CYS A 119 -6.37 12.32 3.39
N VAL A 120 -6.62 11.05 3.72
CA VAL A 120 -5.58 10.01 3.78
C VAL A 120 -5.32 9.51 2.35
N PRO A 121 -4.08 9.61 1.83
CA PRO A 121 -3.74 9.07 0.51
C PRO A 121 -3.66 7.54 0.55
N VAL A 122 -4.31 6.88 -0.42
CA VAL A 122 -4.19 5.45 -0.72
C VAL A 122 -3.72 5.31 -2.16
N ILE A 123 -2.48 4.86 -2.34
CA ILE A 123 -1.85 4.85 -3.65
C ILE A 123 -1.92 3.46 -4.28
N LEU A 124 -2.43 3.41 -5.50
CA LEU A 124 -2.40 2.21 -6.34
C LEU A 124 -1.12 2.28 -7.19
N GLY A 125 -0.11 1.51 -6.81
CA GLY A 125 1.16 1.49 -7.52
C GLY A 125 1.11 0.75 -8.85
N GLY A 126 2.00 1.04 -9.62
CA GLY A 126 3.29 0.97 -10.16
C GLY A 126 4.32 0.17 -9.36
N ASP A 127 5.56 0.40 -9.78
CA ASP A 127 6.72 -0.21 -9.13
C ASP A 127 6.99 0.43 -7.74
N HIS A 128 7.80 -0.22 -6.91
CA HIS A 128 8.04 0.23 -5.53
C HIS A 128 8.85 1.51 -5.40
N SER A 129 9.38 2.07 -6.50
CA SER A 129 10.08 3.37 -6.46
C SER A 129 9.21 4.50 -5.91
N ILE A 130 7.88 4.33 -6.00
CA ILE A 130 6.91 5.32 -5.54
C ILE A 130 6.82 5.48 -4.01
N LEU A 131 7.31 4.52 -3.23
CA LEU A 131 7.41 4.67 -1.77
C LEU A 131 8.16 5.95 -1.38
N HIS A 132 9.24 6.27 -2.10
CA HIS A 132 10.03 7.47 -1.84
C HIS A 132 9.22 8.78 -1.94
N PRO A 133 8.56 9.11 -3.07
CA PRO A 133 7.75 10.34 -3.14
C PRO A 133 6.51 10.30 -2.23
N ASN A 134 5.85 9.15 -2.06
CA ASN A 134 4.62 9.03 -1.29
C ASN A 134 4.86 9.20 0.20
N ALA A 135 5.68 8.35 0.80
CA ALA A 135 5.99 8.42 2.23
C ALA A 135 6.76 9.70 2.57
N GLY A 136 7.58 10.20 1.62
CA GLY A 136 8.23 11.50 1.75
C GLY A 136 7.25 12.66 1.85
N ALA A 137 6.18 12.70 1.04
CA ALA A 137 5.14 13.71 1.13
C ALA A 137 4.36 13.63 2.45
N VAL A 138 4.04 12.40 2.91
CA VAL A 138 3.38 12.19 4.21
C VAL A 138 4.28 12.68 5.35
N SER A 139 5.59 12.40 5.28
CA SER A 139 6.56 12.87 6.27
C SER A 139 6.70 14.40 6.27
N ASP A 140 6.76 15.03 5.10
CA ASP A 140 6.82 16.49 5.01
C ASP A 140 5.57 17.17 5.58
N HIS A 141 4.39 16.57 5.35
CA HIS A 141 3.11 17.11 5.84
C HIS A 141 2.97 17.02 7.37
N HIS A 142 3.30 15.86 7.95
CA HIS A 142 3.14 15.63 9.39
C HIS A 142 4.35 16.05 10.23
N GLY A 143 5.47 16.31 9.59
CA GLY A 143 6.75 16.64 10.21
C GLY A 143 7.76 15.50 10.07
N ARG A 144 8.93 15.83 9.55
CA ARG A 144 10.02 14.87 9.37
C ARG A 144 10.40 14.20 10.67
N GLY A 145 10.56 12.89 10.64
CA GLY A 145 10.88 12.07 11.81
C GLY A 145 9.68 11.66 12.67
N THR A 146 8.44 12.11 12.37
CA THR A 146 7.23 11.70 13.11
C THR A 146 6.53 10.49 12.49
N VAL A 147 6.79 10.21 11.20
CA VAL A 147 6.20 9.08 10.46
C VAL A 147 7.10 7.86 10.56
N GLY A 148 6.52 6.68 10.75
CA GLY A 148 7.20 5.41 10.59
C GLY A 148 6.54 4.55 9.52
N ILE A 149 7.29 3.62 8.94
CA ILE A 149 6.85 2.72 7.87
C ILE A 149 6.72 1.30 8.38
N VAL A 150 5.58 0.67 8.12
CA VAL A 150 5.44 -0.79 8.15
C VAL A 150 5.44 -1.27 6.69
N HIS A 151 6.47 -2.00 6.33
CA HIS A 151 6.81 -2.39 4.97
C HIS A 151 6.69 -3.91 4.81
N PHE A 152 5.68 -4.36 4.07
CA PHE A 152 5.50 -5.77 3.70
C PHE A 152 6.09 -5.99 2.32
N ASP A 153 7.12 -6.85 2.22
CA ASP A 153 7.90 -7.03 1.00
C ASP A 153 8.74 -8.31 1.08
N ALA A 154 9.00 -8.93 -0.06
CA ALA A 154 10.04 -9.95 -0.16
C ALA A 154 11.46 -9.34 -0.12
N HIS A 155 11.58 -8.06 -0.49
CA HIS A 155 12.82 -7.33 -0.68
C HIS A 155 12.99 -6.20 0.35
N ALA A 156 14.22 -5.77 0.57
CA ALA A 156 14.49 -4.68 1.53
C ALA A 156 14.38 -3.27 0.92
N ASP A 157 14.55 -3.16 -0.38
CA ASP A 157 14.46 -1.91 -1.18
C ASP A 157 15.32 -0.76 -0.65
N ASP A 158 16.47 -1.13 -0.10
CA ASP A 158 17.42 -0.24 0.61
C ASP A 158 18.78 -0.10 -0.09
N ALA A 159 18.89 -0.52 -1.35
CA ALA A 159 20.12 -0.36 -2.12
C ALA A 159 20.48 1.12 -2.34
N GLU A 160 21.77 1.44 -2.38
CA GLU A 160 22.23 2.78 -2.73
C GLU A 160 21.82 3.14 -4.17
N SER A 161 21.95 2.20 -5.09
CA SER A 161 21.51 2.29 -6.47
C SER A 161 21.35 0.90 -7.08
N LEU A 162 20.48 0.75 -8.07
CA LEU A 162 20.45 -0.42 -8.94
C LEU A 162 20.96 -0.03 -10.33
N SER A 163 22.05 -0.68 -10.76
CA SER A 163 22.72 -0.35 -12.04
C SER A 163 23.05 1.15 -12.21
N GLY A 164 23.36 1.84 -11.11
CA GLY A 164 23.64 3.27 -11.09
C GLY A 164 22.41 4.19 -11.01
N VAL A 165 21.19 3.62 -11.03
CA VAL A 165 19.94 4.37 -10.88
C VAL A 165 19.57 4.47 -9.40
N LYS A 166 19.47 5.71 -8.90
CA LYS A 166 19.14 5.99 -7.48
C LYS A 166 17.64 6.07 -7.19
N LEU A 167 16.83 6.42 -8.18
CA LEU A 167 15.37 6.43 -8.08
C LEU A 167 14.83 5.16 -8.75
N SER A 168 15.01 4.01 -8.10
CA SER A 168 14.64 2.70 -8.60
C SER A 168 13.71 2.00 -7.61
N HIS A 169 13.00 0.96 -8.06
CA HIS A 169 12.11 0.17 -7.22
C HIS A 169 12.83 -0.49 -6.04
N GLY A 170 14.12 -0.80 -6.15
CA GLY A 170 14.91 -1.38 -5.05
C GLY A 170 15.67 -0.37 -4.18
N THR A 171 15.32 0.92 -4.21
CA THR A 171 16.09 1.97 -3.50
C THR A 171 15.26 2.93 -2.63
N PRO A 172 13.93 2.88 -2.59
CA PRO A 172 13.13 3.93 -1.96
C PRO A 172 13.34 4.06 -0.47
N VAL A 173 13.55 2.96 0.24
CA VAL A 173 13.86 2.95 1.68
C VAL A 173 15.13 3.72 1.96
N ARG A 174 16.17 3.47 1.16
CA ARG A 174 17.44 4.21 1.26
C ARG A 174 17.26 5.70 1.06
N ARG A 175 16.47 6.10 0.05
CA ARG A 175 16.21 7.53 -0.24
C ARG A 175 15.53 8.24 0.91
N LEU A 176 14.54 7.63 1.52
CA LEU A 176 13.80 8.21 2.65
C LEU A 176 14.69 8.45 3.88
N VAL A 177 15.59 7.49 4.16
CA VAL A 177 16.54 7.62 5.28
C VAL A 177 17.61 8.65 4.98
N ASP A 178 18.25 8.57 3.80
CA ASP A 178 19.34 9.49 3.40
C ASP A 178 18.87 10.95 3.34
N GLU A 179 17.60 11.22 2.97
CA GLU A 179 17.00 12.54 2.96
C GLU A 179 16.54 13.03 4.35
N GLY A 180 16.58 12.16 5.36
CA GLY A 180 16.07 12.46 6.70
C GLY A 180 14.55 12.64 6.75
N SER A 181 13.82 12.09 5.78
CA SER A 181 12.36 12.09 5.77
C SER A 181 11.82 11.13 6.81
N ILE A 182 12.34 9.91 6.85
CA ILE A 182 11.93 8.87 7.80
C ILE A 182 13.20 8.28 8.44
N PRO A 183 13.32 8.30 9.77
CA PRO A 183 14.43 7.68 10.47
C PRO A 183 14.42 6.15 10.29
N GLY A 184 15.62 5.54 10.16
CA GLY A 184 15.72 4.10 9.97
C GLY A 184 15.12 3.28 11.12
N ASP A 185 15.21 3.74 12.35
CA ASP A 185 14.61 3.10 13.53
C ASP A 185 13.07 3.16 13.56
N ARG A 186 12.46 3.87 12.58
CA ARG A 186 11.02 3.91 12.33
C ARG A 186 10.63 3.16 11.05
N ILE A 187 11.43 2.17 10.62
CA ILE A 187 11.12 1.31 9.47
C ILE A 187 11.12 -0.14 9.94
N LEU A 188 9.97 -0.80 9.81
CA LEU A 188 9.77 -2.21 10.14
C LEU A 188 9.44 -2.96 8.86
N GLN A 189 10.31 -3.90 8.46
CA GLN A 189 10.17 -4.70 7.24
C GLN A 189 9.72 -6.12 7.58
N VAL A 190 8.73 -6.65 6.86
CA VAL A 190 8.11 -7.95 7.12
C VAL A 190 8.06 -8.77 5.86
N GLY A 191 8.67 -9.96 5.87
CA GLY A 191 8.57 -10.93 4.77
C GLY A 191 9.84 -11.11 3.97
N LEU A 192 10.96 -10.47 4.34
CA LEU A 192 12.23 -10.52 3.60
C LEU A 192 12.69 -11.96 3.37
N ARG A 193 13.04 -12.27 2.12
CA ARG A 193 13.52 -13.61 1.73
C ARG A 193 14.34 -13.58 0.44
N GLY A 194 14.82 -14.73 -0.02
CA GLY A 194 15.60 -14.84 -1.24
C GLY A 194 17.09 -14.56 -1.04
N TYR A 195 17.71 -13.94 -2.03
CA TYR A 195 19.16 -13.74 -2.11
C TYR A 195 19.58 -12.26 -2.11
N TRP A 196 18.65 -11.35 -2.00
CA TRP A 196 18.86 -9.92 -1.93
C TRP A 196 18.08 -9.34 -0.74
N PRO A 197 18.60 -8.40 0.05
CA PRO A 197 19.81 -7.62 -0.17
C PRO A 197 21.11 -8.36 0.20
N GLY A 198 22.25 -7.77 -0.19
CA GLY A 198 23.57 -8.26 0.13
C GLY A 198 24.05 -7.87 1.53
N PRO A 199 25.26 -8.33 1.93
CA PRO A 199 25.80 -8.02 3.25
C PRO A 199 26.02 -6.53 3.52
N GLU A 200 26.28 -5.73 2.47
CA GLU A 200 26.53 -4.29 2.58
C GLU A 200 25.24 -3.52 2.90
N GLU A 201 24.16 -3.87 2.27
CA GLU A 201 22.83 -3.31 2.53
C GLU A 201 22.36 -3.69 3.94
N PHE A 202 22.52 -4.93 4.35
CA PHE A 202 22.22 -5.36 5.72
C PHE A 202 23.09 -4.64 6.78
N ALA A 203 24.36 -4.35 6.48
CA ALA A 203 25.21 -3.59 7.38
C ALA A 203 24.69 -2.15 7.52
N TRP A 204 24.37 -1.51 6.40
CA TRP A 204 23.78 -0.17 6.40
C TRP A 204 22.44 -0.14 7.15
N ALA A 205 21.54 -1.08 6.88
CA ALA A 205 20.25 -1.15 7.55
C ALA A 205 20.39 -1.23 9.09
N ARG A 206 21.33 -2.04 9.57
CA ARG A 206 21.65 -2.11 11.01
C ARG A 206 22.19 -0.80 11.57
N GLU A 207 23.08 -0.13 10.84
CA GLU A 207 23.63 1.17 11.25
C GLU A 207 22.55 2.25 11.34
N GLN A 208 21.53 2.19 10.47
CA GLN A 208 20.38 3.09 10.51
C GLN A 208 19.32 2.70 11.51
N GLY A 209 19.41 1.50 12.11
CA GLY A 209 18.45 1.03 13.11
C GLY A 209 17.18 0.38 12.53
N LEU A 210 17.17 0.03 11.23
CA LEU A 210 16.04 -0.67 10.61
C LEU A 210 15.81 -2.01 11.32
N VAL A 211 14.55 -2.39 11.44
CA VAL A 211 14.15 -3.70 11.97
C VAL A 211 13.46 -4.49 10.85
N TRP A 212 13.86 -5.74 10.70
CA TRP A 212 13.25 -6.62 9.70
C TRP A 212 12.93 -7.98 10.29
N TYR A 213 11.90 -8.60 9.73
CA TYR A 213 11.46 -9.96 10.02
C TYR A 213 11.53 -10.76 8.73
N THR A 214 12.43 -11.76 8.69
CA THR A 214 12.55 -12.63 7.53
C THR A 214 11.39 -13.62 7.47
N GLN A 215 11.11 -14.16 6.28
CA GLN A 215 10.10 -15.21 6.14
C GLN A 215 10.44 -16.44 7.00
N GLY A 216 11.72 -16.79 7.11
CA GLY A 216 12.14 -17.88 8.00
C GLY A 216 11.78 -17.65 9.47
N GLU A 217 11.93 -16.42 9.95
CA GLU A 217 11.51 -16.06 11.31
C GLU A 217 9.97 -16.09 11.45
N ILE A 218 9.25 -15.65 10.43
CA ILE A 218 7.78 -15.73 10.39
C ILE A 218 7.32 -17.20 10.45
N ASP A 219 7.99 -18.09 9.73
CA ASP A 219 7.66 -19.52 9.73
C ASP A 219 7.92 -20.18 11.10
N GLU A 220 8.94 -19.75 11.81
CA GLU A 220 9.26 -20.27 13.14
C GLU A 220 8.35 -19.74 14.25
N ARG A 221 8.03 -18.45 14.22
CA ARG A 221 7.26 -17.76 15.29
C ARG A 221 5.75 -17.71 15.00
N GLY A 222 5.38 -17.77 13.72
CA GLY A 222 4.06 -17.43 13.23
C GLY A 222 3.89 -15.93 12.98
N LEU A 223 3.22 -15.58 11.86
CA LEU A 223 2.99 -14.18 11.47
C LEU A 223 2.25 -13.38 12.55
N ARG A 224 1.39 -14.04 13.33
CA ARG A 224 0.66 -13.36 14.41
C ARG A 224 1.59 -12.72 15.43
N ASP A 225 2.58 -13.47 15.89
CA ASP A 225 3.53 -13.00 16.91
C ASP A 225 4.45 -11.90 16.35
N VAL A 226 4.81 -12.00 15.06
CA VAL A 226 5.55 -10.93 14.36
C VAL A 226 4.72 -9.66 14.27
N VAL A 227 3.45 -9.77 13.89
CA VAL A 227 2.55 -8.60 13.82
C VAL A 227 2.29 -8.01 15.21
N ASP A 228 2.20 -8.84 16.27
CA ASP A 228 2.09 -8.35 17.64
C ASP A 228 3.30 -7.47 18.00
N GLU A 229 4.51 -7.89 17.65
CA GLU A 229 5.73 -7.10 17.87
C GLU A 229 5.79 -5.83 17.01
N VAL A 230 5.38 -5.92 15.73
CA VAL A 230 5.27 -4.75 14.84
C VAL A 230 4.32 -3.71 15.44
N VAL A 231 3.16 -4.13 15.91
CA VAL A 231 2.19 -3.23 16.57
C VAL A 231 2.78 -2.62 17.84
N GLU A 232 3.44 -3.41 18.68
CA GLU A 232 4.08 -2.90 19.89
C GLU A 232 5.11 -1.81 19.57
N ARG A 233 6.01 -2.07 18.61
CA ARG A 233 7.05 -1.12 18.21
C ARG A 233 6.46 0.15 17.58
N ALA A 234 5.45 0.02 16.73
CA ALA A 234 4.83 1.13 16.02
C ALA A 234 3.80 1.92 16.87
N SER A 235 3.32 1.37 17.98
CA SER A 235 2.30 2.00 18.83
C SER A 235 2.73 3.34 19.42
N GLY A 236 4.04 3.58 19.53
CA GLY A 236 4.61 4.84 19.99
C GLY A 236 4.86 5.87 18.87
N TRP A 237 4.55 5.56 17.62
CA TRP A 237 4.72 6.49 16.50
C TRP A 237 3.53 7.42 16.37
N ASP A 238 3.78 8.68 16.01
CA ASP A 238 2.71 9.65 15.82
C ASP A 238 1.87 9.32 14.57
N HIS A 239 2.56 8.84 13.52
CA HIS A 239 1.95 8.50 12.24
C HIS A 239 2.57 7.23 11.66
N VAL A 240 1.73 6.39 11.05
CA VAL A 240 2.15 5.15 10.37
C VAL A 240 1.86 5.26 8.88
N TYR A 241 2.81 4.88 8.06
CA TYR A 241 2.65 4.65 6.63
C TYR A 241 2.69 3.14 6.36
N LEU A 242 1.72 2.61 5.63
CA LEU A 242 1.68 1.19 5.23
C LEU A 242 2.16 1.05 3.78
N SER A 243 3.30 0.41 3.58
CA SER A 243 3.80 0.04 2.25
C SER A 243 3.62 -1.46 2.05
N LEU A 244 2.84 -1.82 1.05
CA LEU A 244 2.43 -3.19 0.78
C LEU A 244 2.89 -3.59 -0.62
N ASP A 245 4.06 -4.23 -0.71
CA ASP A 245 4.46 -4.91 -1.93
C ASP A 245 3.71 -6.24 -2.04
N ILE A 246 3.07 -6.46 -3.18
CA ILE A 246 2.28 -7.68 -3.39
C ILE A 246 3.15 -8.94 -3.47
N ASP A 247 4.45 -8.79 -3.74
CA ASP A 247 5.39 -9.90 -3.83
C ASP A 247 5.80 -10.48 -2.47
N VAL A 248 5.41 -9.82 -1.36
CA VAL A 248 5.46 -10.45 -0.02
C VAL A 248 4.65 -11.76 0.02
N VAL A 249 3.59 -11.84 -0.79
CA VAL A 249 2.77 -13.03 -0.94
C VAL A 249 3.45 -14.05 -1.85
N ASP A 250 3.29 -15.34 -1.54
CA ASP A 250 3.86 -16.40 -2.36
C ASP A 250 3.35 -16.33 -3.82
N PRO A 251 4.24 -16.40 -4.82
CA PRO A 251 3.87 -16.29 -6.23
C PRO A 251 2.94 -17.41 -6.73
N GLY A 252 2.78 -18.50 -5.98
CA GLY A 252 1.73 -19.50 -6.23
C GLY A 252 0.31 -18.94 -6.01
N SER A 253 0.18 -17.86 -5.25
CA SER A 253 -1.08 -17.17 -4.95
C SER A 253 -1.17 -15.77 -5.53
N ALA A 254 -0.03 -15.10 -5.75
CA ALA A 254 0.06 -13.77 -6.35
C ALA A 254 1.15 -13.75 -7.44
N PRO A 255 0.91 -14.40 -8.59
CA PRO A 255 1.91 -14.51 -9.66
C PRO A 255 2.15 -13.21 -10.42
N GLY A 256 1.21 -12.25 -10.36
CA GLY A 256 1.22 -11.01 -11.11
C GLY A 256 2.11 -9.94 -10.48
N THR A 257 3.41 -10.21 -10.38
CA THR A 257 4.40 -9.26 -9.87
C THR A 257 5.68 -9.24 -10.69
N GLY A 258 6.50 -8.19 -10.50
CA GLY A 258 7.72 -7.94 -11.25
C GLY A 258 8.90 -8.82 -10.83
N THR A 259 9.10 -9.01 -9.54
CA THR A 259 10.24 -9.73 -8.94
C THR A 259 9.76 -10.80 -7.94
N PRO A 260 9.07 -11.85 -8.43
CA PRO A 260 8.48 -12.86 -7.55
C PRO A 260 9.56 -13.68 -6.81
N GLU A 261 9.41 -13.81 -5.49
CA GLU A 261 10.23 -14.69 -4.66
C GLU A 261 9.36 -15.81 -4.04
N PRO A 262 9.72 -17.09 -4.25
CA PRO A 262 8.99 -18.22 -3.66
C PRO A 262 9.01 -18.25 -2.13
N GLY A 263 8.01 -18.91 -1.54
CA GLY A 263 7.97 -19.15 -0.09
C GLY A 263 7.46 -17.93 0.71
N GLY A 264 6.57 -17.13 0.14
CA GLY A 264 6.01 -15.96 0.81
C GLY A 264 4.76 -16.23 1.63
N LEU A 265 4.14 -15.16 2.10
CA LEU A 265 2.91 -15.21 2.90
C LEU A 265 1.76 -15.84 2.11
N LEU A 266 0.85 -16.47 2.84
CA LEU A 266 -0.43 -16.87 2.26
C LEU A 266 -1.37 -15.65 2.17
N PRO A 267 -2.31 -15.62 1.20
CA PRO A 267 -3.27 -14.54 1.07
C PRO A 267 -4.04 -14.21 2.37
N ARG A 268 -4.47 -15.23 3.12
CA ARG A 268 -5.17 -15.03 4.39
C ARG A 268 -4.31 -14.36 5.46
N GLU A 269 -3.02 -14.65 5.47
CA GLU A 269 -2.04 -14.08 6.39
C GLU A 269 -1.83 -12.61 6.09
N PHE A 270 -1.56 -12.28 4.82
CA PHE A 270 -1.45 -10.92 4.32
C PHE A 270 -2.69 -10.08 4.68
N LEU A 271 -3.89 -10.53 4.29
CA LEU A 271 -5.13 -9.81 4.56
C LEU A 271 -5.39 -9.60 6.05
N THR A 272 -5.10 -10.62 6.88
CA THR A 272 -5.27 -10.51 8.33
C THR A 272 -4.28 -9.53 8.95
N ALA A 273 -3.02 -9.54 8.51
CA ALA A 273 -2.00 -8.61 8.99
C ALA A 273 -2.36 -7.16 8.65
N VAL A 274 -2.70 -6.89 7.38
CA VAL A 274 -3.11 -5.55 6.91
C VAL A 274 -4.31 -5.03 7.71
N ARG A 275 -5.34 -5.85 7.89
CA ARG A 275 -6.52 -5.49 8.68
C ARG A 275 -6.15 -5.15 10.13
N ARG A 276 -5.33 -5.98 10.78
CA ARG A 276 -4.90 -5.76 12.16
C ARG A 276 -4.14 -4.45 12.31
N LEU A 277 -3.16 -4.20 11.45
CA LEU A 277 -2.39 -2.96 11.47
C LEU A 277 -3.29 -1.74 11.33
N ALA A 278 -4.25 -1.77 10.41
CA ALA A 278 -5.19 -0.66 10.22
C ALA A 278 -6.13 -0.45 11.42
N VAL A 279 -6.56 -1.52 12.09
CA VAL A 279 -7.39 -1.42 13.33
C VAL A 279 -6.54 -0.90 14.49
N GLU A 280 -5.36 -1.48 14.72
CA GLU A 280 -4.58 -1.25 15.92
C GLU A 280 -3.73 0.03 15.85
N LEU A 281 -3.18 0.36 14.68
CA LEU A 281 -2.34 1.54 14.48
C LEU A 281 -3.05 2.67 13.72
N GLY A 282 -3.93 2.33 12.77
CA GLY A 282 -4.36 3.27 11.73
C GLY A 282 -3.24 3.53 10.73
N PHE A 283 -3.47 4.46 9.82
CA PHE A 283 -2.42 4.91 8.91
C PHE A 283 -2.68 6.35 8.43
N ALA A 284 -1.61 7.10 8.19
CA ALA A 284 -1.61 8.45 7.63
C ALA A 284 -1.47 8.45 6.10
N GLY A 285 -1.09 7.33 5.53
CA GLY A 285 -1.02 7.04 4.11
C GLY A 285 -0.72 5.57 3.89
N MET A 286 -1.04 5.05 2.72
CA MET A 286 -0.67 3.69 2.33
C MET A 286 -0.51 3.55 0.82
N GLU A 287 0.18 2.49 0.42
CA GLU A 287 0.28 2.07 -0.97
C GLU A 287 0.19 0.56 -1.11
N VAL A 288 -0.24 0.11 -2.29
CA VAL A 288 -0.07 -1.27 -2.76
C VAL A 288 0.68 -1.20 -4.09
N VAL A 289 1.81 -1.90 -4.18
CA VAL A 289 2.76 -1.79 -5.29
C VAL A 289 3.06 -3.14 -5.95
N GLU A 290 3.79 -3.10 -7.06
CA GLU A 290 4.32 -4.22 -7.83
C GLU A 290 3.26 -5.17 -8.41
N VAL A 291 1.99 -4.76 -8.47
CA VAL A 291 0.98 -5.54 -9.19
C VAL A 291 1.19 -5.41 -10.69
N SER A 292 1.65 -6.50 -11.32
CA SER A 292 2.01 -6.57 -12.73
C SER A 292 1.05 -7.50 -13.51
N PRO A 293 -0.06 -6.97 -14.06
CA PRO A 293 -1.12 -7.75 -14.69
C PRO A 293 -0.67 -8.65 -15.85
N PRO A 294 0.39 -8.33 -16.64
CA PRO A 294 0.84 -9.23 -17.69
C PRO A 294 1.27 -10.62 -17.20
N TYR A 295 1.60 -10.77 -15.93
CA TYR A 295 2.01 -12.04 -15.32
C TYR A 295 0.95 -12.61 -14.39
N ASP A 296 -0.19 -11.91 -14.24
CA ASP A 296 -1.30 -12.37 -13.43
C ASP A 296 -2.10 -13.46 -14.15
N HIS A 297 -2.77 -14.30 -13.40
CA HIS A 297 -3.64 -15.34 -13.92
C HIS A 297 -5.05 -15.20 -13.34
N ALA A 298 -6.03 -15.02 -14.19
CA ALA A 298 -7.42 -14.77 -13.76
C ALA A 298 -7.58 -13.65 -12.72
N ASP A 299 -6.75 -12.64 -12.83
CA ASP A 299 -6.73 -11.43 -11.97
C ASP A 299 -6.56 -11.72 -10.47
N VAL A 300 -6.00 -12.89 -10.09
CA VAL A 300 -5.90 -13.29 -8.67
C VAL A 300 -5.03 -12.34 -7.85
N THR A 301 -3.96 -11.80 -8.44
CA THR A 301 -3.07 -10.84 -7.79
C THR A 301 -3.75 -9.49 -7.64
N ALA A 302 -4.37 -8.99 -8.71
CA ALA A 302 -5.11 -7.73 -8.66
C ALA A 302 -6.30 -7.79 -7.68
N LEU A 303 -7.00 -8.94 -7.61
CA LEU A 303 -8.06 -9.20 -6.63
C LEU A 303 -7.53 -9.17 -5.20
N LEU A 304 -6.36 -9.77 -4.96
CA LEU A 304 -5.73 -9.78 -3.63
C LEU A 304 -5.33 -8.37 -3.21
N ALA A 305 -4.71 -7.59 -4.11
CA ALA A 305 -4.33 -6.21 -3.86
C ALA A 305 -5.57 -5.33 -3.55
N HIS A 306 -6.62 -5.42 -4.39
CA HIS A 306 -7.89 -4.74 -4.15
C HIS A 306 -8.48 -5.10 -2.77
N ARG A 307 -8.47 -6.39 -2.42
CA ARG A 307 -8.96 -6.86 -1.13
C ARG A 307 -8.10 -6.36 0.03
N GLY A 308 -6.78 -6.32 -0.10
CA GLY A 308 -5.87 -5.76 0.90
C GLY A 308 -6.21 -4.30 1.24
N ILE A 309 -6.50 -3.49 0.22
CA ILE A 309 -6.94 -2.10 0.41
C ILE A 309 -8.29 -2.06 1.15
N LEU A 310 -9.24 -2.91 0.80
CA LEU A 310 -10.54 -2.97 1.51
C LEU A 310 -10.38 -3.41 2.97
N GLU A 311 -9.45 -4.32 3.28
CA GLU A 311 -9.12 -4.70 4.66
C GLU A 311 -8.56 -3.50 5.45
N ALA A 312 -7.64 -2.74 4.85
CA ALA A 312 -7.08 -1.54 5.45
C ALA A 312 -8.15 -0.46 5.68
N LEU A 313 -8.98 -0.18 4.67
CA LEU A 313 -10.07 0.79 4.79
C LEU A 313 -11.12 0.38 5.83
N SER A 314 -11.44 -0.93 5.91
CA SER A 314 -12.36 -1.46 6.93
C SER A 314 -11.77 -1.31 8.34
N GLY A 315 -10.46 -1.57 8.50
CA GLY A 315 -9.76 -1.35 9.75
C GLY A 315 -9.76 0.12 10.16
N LEU A 316 -9.47 1.03 9.23
CA LEU A 316 -9.49 2.47 9.45
C LEU A 316 -10.90 2.96 9.85
N ALA A 317 -11.93 2.49 9.15
CA ALA A 317 -13.32 2.82 9.44
C ALA A 317 -13.73 2.37 10.85
N LEU A 318 -13.38 1.14 11.22
CA LEU A 318 -13.64 0.63 12.57
C LEU A 318 -12.94 1.48 13.63
N ARG A 319 -11.64 1.72 13.46
CA ARG A 319 -10.85 2.56 14.37
C ARG A 319 -11.45 3.94 14.57
N ARG A 320 -11.82 4.63 13.48
CA ARG A 320 -12.44 5.96 13.55
C ARG A 320 -13.82 5.94 14.22
N SER A 321 -14.54 4.82 14.13
CA SER A 321 -15.86 4.68 14.78
C SER A 321 -15.78 4.55 16.30
N GLY A 322 -14.62 4.20 16.87
CA GLY A 322 -14.43 3.89 18.28
C GLY A 322 -15.22 2.68 18.78
N ARG A 323 -15.70 1.83 17.86
CA ARG A 323 -16.45 0.60 18.19
C ARG A 323 -15.53 -0.61 18.28
N ASP A 324 -15.90 -1.58 19.08
CA ASP A 324 -15.26 -2.89 19.05
C ASP A 324 -15.70 -3.69 17.82
N PRO A 325 -14.86 -4.61 17.32
CA PRO A 325 -15.28 -5.57 16.31
C PRO A 325 -16.54 -6.35 16.76
N VAL A 326 -17.45 -6.59 15.83
CA VAL A 326 -18.67 -7.34 16.15
C VAL A 326 -18.30 -8.79 16.52
N PRO A 327 -18.72 -9.31 17.68
CA PRO A 327 -18.49 -10.71 18.02
C PRO A 327 -19.12 -11.64 16.98
N GLN A 328 -18.32 -12.55 16.44
CA GLN A 328 -18.76 -13.46 15.35
C GLN A 328 -19.60 -14.66 15.84
N ARG A 329 -19.71 -14.82 17.15
CA ARG A 329 -20.51 -15.89 17.77
C ARG A 329 -21.38 -15.28 18.85
N PRO A 330 -22.66 -15.69 18.88
CA PRO A 330 -23.56 -15.34 19.96
C PRO A 330 -23.11 -15.94 21.30
#